data_ed1fca397ffc2f348ab4b6ca379f58c4
#
_entry.id   ed1fca397ffc2f348ab4b6ca379f58c4
#
_cell.length_a   1.000
_cell.length_b   1.000
_cell.length_c   1.000
_cell.angle_alpha   90.00
_cell.angle_beta   90.00
_cell.angle_gamma   90.00
#
_symmetry.space_group_name_H-M   'P 1'
#
loop_
_entity.id
_entity.type
_entity.pdbx_description
1 polymer ?
#
loop_
_entity_poly.entity_id
_entity_poly.type
_entity_poly.pdbx_seq_one_letter_code
_entity_poly.pdbx_strand_id
1 'polypeptide(L)'
;MEQNRQPVTVFGAAMTNAELPAGYHVENLTTLMQAVVTQYRDLLTEHEQGLWQRFQGLSAAGKSLFYRLLTRRGPLLRQDKLQYADIPDLNATLTELARCDMASINHPVDAELLLALLTRQELVQRFKPTGHNKLNKPQLLALILEQTDHTRILTTIQHAFPYVQAHYQDAFAMYQVCFFGNSHQNLAEFVIRDLGHVQYEQYRLCRDTRYFQTRQQIEHQIVYSNARQQLEDKMFLQDAAALITLAESLPRPDHHPHLQRRYQKTLLTIARQLERLQRPTEALRYYRLCDRHPSRERQVRIL
;
A
#
# COMPACT_ATOMS: atom_id res chain seq x y z
N MET A 1 20.95 -48.87 -18.50
CA MET A 1 20.11 -47.86 -19.18
C MET A 1 20.16 -46.57 -18.36
N GLU A 2 21.14 -45.76 -18.66
CA GLU A 2 21.35 -44.45 -18.06
C GLU A 2 20.47 -43.45 -18.79
N GLN A 3 19.53 -42.84 -18.10
CA GLN A 3 18.76 -41.70 -18.62
C GLN A 3 19.44 -40.39 -18.24
N ASN A 4 19.97 -39.80 -19.25
CA ASN A 4 20.61 -38.51 -19.40
C ASN A 4 19.69 -37.36 -18.86
N ARG A 5 20.03 -36.77 -17.73
CA ARG A 5 19.40 -35.53 -17.28
C ARG A 5 20.24 -34.34 -17.77
N GLN A 6 19.78 -33.68 -18.82
CA GLN A 6 20.34 -32.42 -19.24
C GLN A 6 19.95 -31.29 -18.25
N PRO A 7 20.84 -30.36 -17.92
CA PRO A 7 20.52 -29.21 -17.08
C PRO A 7 19.69 -28.21 -17.88
N VAL A 8 18.58 -27.77 -17.28
CA VAL A 8 17.76 -26.69 -17.80
C VAL A 8 18.53 -25.38 -17.60
N THR A 9 19.08 -24.87 -18.69
CA THR A 9 19.72 -23.56 -18.72
C THR A 9 18.62 -22.50 -18.61
N VAL A 10 18.58 -21.77 -17.51
CA VAL A 10 17.72 -20.57 -17.36
C VAL A 10 18.36 -19.49 -18.23
N PHE A 11 17.79 -19.27 -19.39
CA PHE A 11 18.13 -18.13 -20.25
C PHE A 11 17.67 -16.86 -19.56
N GLY A 12 18.65 -16.03 -19.15
CA GLY A 12 18.44 -14.63 -18.87
C GLY A 12 18.09 -13.93 -20.19
N ALA A 13 16.81 -13.79 -20.48
CA ALA A 13 16.35 -12.94 -21.56
C ALA A 13 16.66 -11.49 -21.17
N ALA A 14 17.51 -10.82 -21.93
CA ALA A 14 17.70 -9.38 -21.89
C ALA A 14 16.31 -8.73 -22.06
N MET A 15 15.93 -7.85 -21.11
CA MET A 15 14.70 -7.06 -21.22
C MET A 15 14.84 -6.18 -22.48
N THR A 16 14.18 -6.58 -23.56
CA THR A 16 13.95 -5.67 -24.68
C THR A 16 13.05 -4.56 -24.17
N ASN A 17 13.46 -3.30 -24.37
CA ASN A 17 12.63 -2.11 -24.16
C ASN A 17 11.45 -2.15 -25.14
N ALA A 18 10.44 -2.95 -24.84
CA ALA A 18 9.15 -2.84 -25.52
C ALA A 18 8.51 -1.53 -25.05
N GLU A 19 8.40 -0.56 -25.93
CA GLU A 19 7.69 0.68 -25.64
C GLU A 19 6.23 0.33 -25.37
N LEU A 20 5.79 0.58 -24.13
CA LEU A 20 4.39 0.37 -23.73
C LEU A 20 3.50 1.38 -24.46
N PRO A 21 2.31 0.97 -24.93
CA PRO A 21 1.38 1.89 -25.56
C PRO A 21 1.06 3.11 -24.69
N ALA A 22 0.93 4.27 -25.29
CA ALA A 22 0.52 5.47 -24.57
C ALA A 22 -0.84 5.21 -23.87
N GLY A 23 -0.92 5.50 -22.56
CA GLY A 23 -2.17 5.32 -21.80
C GLY A 23 -2.41 3.93 -21.22
N TYR A 24 -1.54 2.93 -21.46
CA TYR A 24 -1.68 1.55 -20.94
C TYR A 24 -2.02 1.48 -19.45
N HIS A 25 -1.47 2.39 -18.66
CA HIS A 25 -1.69 2.44 -17.21
C HIS A 25 -3.14 2.81 -16.84
N VAL A 26 -3.80 3.64 -17.67
CA VAL A 26 -5.22 4.00 -17.51
C VAL A 26 -6.11 2.83 -17.90
N GLU A 27 -5.77 2.11 -18.96
CA GLU A 27 -6.50 0.92 -19.40
C GLU A 27 -6.43 -0.19 -18.34
N ASN A 28 -5.24 -0.43 -17.78
CA ASN A 28 -5.04 -1.41 -16.71
C ASN A 28 -5.82 -1.05 -15.44
N LEU A 29 -5.79 0.23 -15.04
CA LEU A 29 -6.60 0.71 -13.92
C LEU A 29 -8.11 0.53 -14.20
N THR A 30 -8.55 0.88 -15.40
CA THR A 30 -9.95 0.75 -15.81
C THR A 30 -10.39 -0.72 -15.76
N THR A 31 -9.59 -1.63 -16.28
CA THR A 31 -9.85 -3.08 -16.28
C THR A 31 -9.94 -3.61 -14.85
N LEU A 32 -9.01 -3.23 -13.97
CA LEU A 32 -9.04 -3.61 -12.56
C LEU A 32 -10.33 -3.13 -11.89
N MET A 33 -10.63 -1.84 -12.01
CA MET A 33 -11.80 -1.25 -11.35
C MET A 33 -13.11 -1.86 -11.84
N GLN A 34 -13.24 -2.05 -13.15
CA GLN A 34 -14.42 -2.66 -13.76
C GLN A 34 -14.62 -4.11 -13.29
N ALA A 35 -13.54 -4.91 -13.25
CA ALA A 35 -13.59 -6.29 -12.77
C ALA A 35 -14.06 -6.35 -11.31
N VAL A 36 -13.52 -5.47 -10.45
CA VAL A 36 -13.90 -5.41 -9.03
C VAL A 36 -15.37 -5.03 -8.87
N VAL A 37 -15.84 -3.98 -9.55
CA VAL A 37 -17.26 -3.58 -9.46
C VAL A 37 -18.18 -4.67 -9.99
N THR A 38 -17.78 -5.37 -11.04
CA THR A 38 -18.60 -6.46 -11.61
C THR A 38 -18.74 -7.62 -10.61
N GLN A 39 -17.68 -7.98 -9.90
CA GLN A 39 -17.66 -9.17 -9.05
C GLN A 39 -18.02 -8.90 -7.58
N TYR A 40 -17.66 -7.74 -7.05
CA TYR A 40 -17.71 -7.41 -5.63
C TYR A 40 -18.65 -6.26 -5.27
N ARG A 41 -19.47 -5.76 -6.21
CA ARG A 41 -20.36 -4.61 -5.97
C ARG A 41 -21.19 -4.73 -4.70
N ASP A 42 -21.64 -5.94 -4.38
CA ASP A 42 -22.42 -6.26 -3.17
C ASP A 42 -21.61 -6.17 -1.86
N LEU A 43 -20.29 -6.15 -1.94
CA LEU A 43 -19.37 -6.04 -0.80
C LEU A 43 -18.73 -4.65 -0.69
N LEU A 44 -18.87 -3.80 -1.70
CA LEU A 44 -18.33 -2.44 -1.71
C LEU A 44 -19.29 -1.47 -1.02
N THR A 45 -18.74 -0.58 -0.21
CA THR A 45 -19.48 0.55 0.37
C THR A 45 -19.86 1.57 -0.70
N GLU A 46 -20.78 2.50 -0.39
CA GLU A 46 -21.14 3.60 -1.30
C GLU A 46 -19.93 4.48 -1.64
N HIS A 47 -19.05 4.74 -0.68
CA HIS A 47 -17.80 5.46 -0.90
C HIS A 47 -16.92 4.76 -1.94
N GLU A 48 -16.72 3.46 -1.81
CA GLU A 48 -15.90 2.67 -2.75
C GLU A 48 -16.56 2.58 -4.14
N GLN A 49 -17.87 2.40 -4.21
CA GLN A 49 -18.60 2.45 -5.48
C GLN A 49 -18.51 3.84 -6.15
N GLY A 50 -18.50 4.90 -5.33
CA GLY A 50 -18.33 6.28 -5.77
C GLY A 50 -17.00 6.51 -6.47
N LEU A 51 -15.94 5.84 -6.09
CA LEU A 51 -14.65 5.90 -6.79
C LEU A 51 -14.80 5.53 -8.27
N TRP A 52 -15.43 4.40 -8.57
CA TRP A 52 -15.64 3.97 -9.95
C TRP A 52 -16.49 4.94 -10.76
N GLN A 53 -17.60 5.41 -10.19
CA GLN A 53 -18.50 6.33 -10.87
C GLN A 53 -17.80 7.64 -11.25
N ARG A 54 -17.05 8.23 -10.30
CA ARG A 54 -16.30 9.46 -10.56
C ARG A 54 -15.17 9.26 -11.56
N PHE A 55 -14.43 8.15 -11.42
CA PHE A 55 -13.33 7.81 -12.34
C PHE A 55 -13.82 7.69 -13.79
N GLN A 56 -15.00 7.08 -14.04
CA GLN A 56 -15.56 6.98 -15.37
C GLN A 56 -15.82 8.35 -16.02
N GLY A 57 -16.25 9.33 -15.23
CA GLY A 57 -16.56 10.69 -15.69
C GLY A 57 -15.35 11.58 -15.98
N LEU A 58 -14.11 11.14 -15.64
CA LEU A 58 -12.91 11.93 -15.87
C LEU A 58 -12.49 11.91 -17.35
N SER A 59 -11.87 13.00 -17.78
CA SER A 59 -11.16 13.06 -19.06
C SER A 59 -10.00 12.05 -19.12
N ALA A 60 -9.43 11.81 -20.29
CA ALA A 60 -8.26 10.95 -20.43
C ALA A 60 -7.06 11.48 -19.60
N ALA A 61 -6.84 12.79 -19.63
CA ALA A 61 -5.82 13.44 -18.80
C ALA A 61 -6.12 13.31 -17.31
N GLY A 62 -7.38 13.49 -16.89
CA GLY A 62 -7.85 13.30 -15.51
C GLY A 62 -7.61 11.88 -15.00
N LYS A 63 -7.95 10.86 -15.79
CA LYS A 63 -7.69 9.45 -15.46
C LYS A 63 -6.20 9.17 -15.33
N SER A 64 -5.39 9.69 -16.24
CA SER A 64 -3.93 9.52 -16.23
C SER A 64 -3.31 10.19 -14.99
N LEU A 65 -3.72 11.42 -14.68
CA LEU A 65 -3.23 12.11 -13.48
C LEU A 65 -3.66 11.39 -12.20
N PHE A 66 -4.93 11.00 -12.10
CA PHE A 66 -5.45 10.31 -10.92
C PHE A 66 -4.71 8.99 -10.66
N TYR A 67 -4.48 8.17 -11.70
CA TYR A 67 -3.64 6.97 -11.59
C TYR A 67 -2.27 7.29 -10.95
N ARG A 68 -1.60 8.34 -11.43
CA ARG A 68 -0.27 8.72 -10.94
C ARG A 68 -0.29 9.26 -9.51
N LEU A 69 -1.37 9.96 -9.12
CA LEU A 69 -1.54 10.40 -7.73
C LEU A 69 -1.75 9.20 -6.79
N LEU A 70 -2.53 8.20 -7.20
CA LEU A 70 -2.78 6.98 -6.42
C LEU A 70 -1.54 6.10 -6.25
N THR A 71 -0.67 6.05 -7.25
CA THR A 71 0.49 5.13 -7.27
C THR A 71 1.76 5.72 -6.68
N ARG A 72 1.80 7.03 -6.42
CA ARG A 72 2.93 7.67 -5.76
C ARG A 72 2.92 7.42 -4.24
N ARG A 73 4.13 7.41 -3.67
CA ARG A 73 4.29 7.26 -2.22
C ARG A 73 3.92 8.53 -1.48
N GLY A 74 3.20 8.36 -0.38
CA GLY A 74 2.81 9.42 0.54
C GLY A 74 1.42 10.00 0.25
N PRO A 75 0.79 10.58 1.28
CA PRO A 75 -0.56 11.13 1.17
C PRO A 75 -0.60 12.47 0.43
N LEU A 76 0.50 13.20 0.40
CA LEU A 76 0.61 14.52 -0.22
C LEU A 76 1.69 14.54 -1.29
N LEU A 77 1.44 15.29 -2.37
CA LEU A 77 2.37 15.46 -3.48
C LEU A 77 2.54 16.94 -3.80
N ARG A 78 3.77 17.36 -4.07
CA ARG A 78 4.07 18.72 -4.52
C ARG A 78 3.66 18.90 -5.96
N GLN A 79 2.84 19.92 -6.26
CA GLN A 79 2.38 20.19 -7.62
C GLN A 79 3.53 20.58 -8.56
N ASP A 80 4.52 21.34 -8.07
CA ASP A 80 5.70 21.75 -8.85
C ASP A 80 6.62 20.59 -9.26
N LYS A 81 6.41 19.39 -8.70
CA LYS A 81 7.11 18.15 -9.05
C LYS A 81 6.29 17.20 -9.93
N LEU A 82 5.09 17.61 -10.33
CA LEU A 82 4.24 16.87 -11.23
C LEU A 82 4.44 17.39 -12.67
N GLN A 83 5.12 16.60 -13.50
CA GLN A 83 5.33 16.93 -14.91
C GLN A 83 5.14 15.65 -15.73
N TYR A 84 4.22 15.69 -16.69
CA TYR A 84 3.83 14.54 -17.49
C TYR A 84 3.59 14.97 -18.93
N ALA A 85 4.25 14.30 -19.88
CA ALA A 85 4.16 14.64 -21.31
C ALA A 85 2.73 14.42 -21.89
N ASP A 86 1.99 13.48 -21.32
CA ASP A 86 0.63 13.14 -21.73
C ASP A 86 -0.46 13.98 -21.02
N ILE A 87 -0.08 14.96 -20.19
CA ILE A 87 -0.99 15.91 -19.52
C ILE A 87 -0.58 17.33 -19.90
N PRO A 88 -1.15 17.88 -20.98
CA PRO A 88 -0.73 19.18 -21.52
C PRO A 88 -0.97 20.36 -20.57
N ASP A 89 -2.10 20.32 -19.84
CA ASP A 89 -2.45 21.32 -18.83
C ASP A 89 -2.70 20.66 -17.48
N LEU A 90 -1.66 20.65 -16.66
CA LEU A 90 -1.72 20.08 -15.33
C LEU A 90 -2.70 20.83 -14.42
N ASN A 91 -2.76 22.16 -14.51
CA ASN A 91 -3.62 22.98 -13.65
C ASN A 91 -5.10 22.75 -13.95
N ALA A 92 -5.48 22.73 -15.25
CA ALA A 92 -6.83 22.40 -15.65
C ALA A 92 -7.22 20.98 -15.22
N THR A 93 -6.30 20.02 -15.37
CA THR A 93 -6.53 18.61 -14.96
C THR A 93 -6.68 18.47 -13.46
N LEU A 94 -5.88 19.18 -12.66
CA LEU A 94 -6.03 19.19 -11.19
C LEU A 94 -7.36 19.84 -10.78
N THR A 95 -7.78 20.90 -11.46
CA THR A 95 -9.07 21.54 -11.22
C THR A 95 -10.22 20.58 -11.55
N GLU A 96 -10.12 19.80 -12.61
CA GLU A 96 -11.08 18.73 -12.94
C GLU A 96 -11.16 17.72 -11.79
N LEU A 97 -10.02 17.19 -11.31
CA LEU A 97 -9.99 16.24 -10.20
C LEU A 97 -10.61 16.83 -8.93
N ALA A 98 -10.30 18.08 -8.60
CA ALA A 98 -10.87 18.74 -7.43
C ALA A 98 -12.40 18.93 -7.55
N ARG A 99 -12.90 19.34 -8.73
CA ARG A 99 -14.34 19.46 -8.98
C ARG A 99 -15.08 18.13 -8.90
N CYS A 100 -14.42 17.04 -9.29
CA CYS A 100 -14.99 15.69 -9.23
C CYS A 100 -14.76 15.01 -7.86
N ASP A 101 -14.25 15.72 -6.87
CA ASP A 101 -13.93 15.18 -5.53
C ASP A 101 -12.94 14.00 -5.56
N MET A 102 -12.01 14.00 -6.53
CA MET A 102 -10.98 12.97 -6.69
C MET A 102 -9.63 13.39 -6.09
N ALA A 103 -9.43 14.68 -5.87
CA ALA A 103 -8.26 15.25 -5.21
C ALA A 103 -8.62 16.57 -4.55
N SER A 104 -7.80 17.01 -3.59
CA SER A 104 -7.84 18.36 -3.02
C SER A 104 -6.50 19.07 -3.22
N ILE A 105 -6.57 20.41 -3.37
CA ILE A 105 -5.40 21.27 -3.56
C ILE A 105 -5.30 22.18 -2.36
N ASN A 106 -4.13 22.23 -1.71
CA ASN A 106 -3.85 23.05 -0.53
C ASN A 106 -4.86 22.88 0.62
N HIS A 107 -5.49 21.71 0.73
CA HIS A 107 -6.39 21.41 1.84
C HIS A 107 -5.59 21.38 3.15
N PRO A 108 -6.09 21.98 4.25
CA PRO A 108 -5.43 21.93 5.54
C PRO A 108 -5.15 20.49 5.99
N VAL A 109 -3.92 20.23 6.38
CA VAL A 109 -3.43 18.93 6.86
C VAL A 109 -2.44 19.13 8.00
N ASP A 110 -2.05 18.06 8.66
CA ASP A 110 -1.09 18.11 9.75
C ASP A 110 0.27 18.68 9.30
N ALA A 111 0.88 19.49 10.16
CA ALA A 111 2.17 20.14 9.90
C ALA A 111 3.28 19.13 9.56
N GLU A 112 3.27 17.95 10.19
CA GLU A 112 4.25 16.90 9.95
C GLU A 112 4.20 16.40 8.51
N LEU A 113 3.00 16.19 7.95
CA LEU A 113 2.80 15.78 6.56
C LEU A 113 3.30 16.84 5.58
N LEU A 114 3.07 18.12 5.90
CA LEU A 114 3.56 19.24 5.09
C LEU A 114 5.08 19.34 5.10
N LEU A 115 5.69 19.25 6.28
CA LEU A 115 7.15 19.28 6.42
C LEU A 115 7.82 18.09 5.71
N ALA A 116 7.17 16.92 5.69
CA ALA A 116 7.67 15.74 4.99
C ALA A 116 7.83 15.95 3.48
N LEU A 117 7.08 16.89 2.87
CA LEU A 117 7.19 17.28 1.45
C LEU A 117 8.52 17.97 1.11
N LEU A 118 9.19 18.56 2.09
CA LEU A 118 10.41 19.31 1.89
C LEU A 118 11.65 18.42 1.98
N THR A 119 12.66 18.77 1.23
CA THR A 119 14.01 18.21 1.39
C THR A 119 14.65 18.78 2.67
N ARG A 120 15.70 18.14 3.17
CA ARG A 120 16.46 18.64 4.33
C ARG A 120 16.96 20.07 4.09
N GLN A 121 17.44 20.37 2.88
CA GLN A 121 17.94 21.69 2.53
C GLN A 121 16.84 22.76 2.55
N GLU A 122 15.66 22.45 1.99
CA GLU A 122 14.49 23.34 2.00
C GLU A 122 13.99 23.60 3.42
N LEU A 123 14.00 22.59 4.32
CA LEU A 123 13.63 22.75 5.72
C LEU A 123 14.54 23.75 6.43
N VAL A 124 15.85 23.62 6.30
CA VAL A 124 16.82 24.56 6.90
C VAL A 124 16.68 25.95 6.32
N GLN A 125 16.53 26.06 5.01
CA GLN A 125 16.44 27.37 4.33
C GLN A 125 15.18 28.15 4.71
N ARG A 126 14.04 27.46 4.85
CA ARG A 126 12.74 28.10 5.07
C ARG A 126 12.45 28.39 6.54
N PHE A 127 12.80 27.45 7.41
CA PHE A 127 12.47 27.55 8.84
C PHE A 127 13.62 28.05 9.70
N LYS A 128 14.87 27.93 9.23
CA LYS A 128 16.10 28.34 9.92
C LYS A 128 16.12 27.89 11.40
N PRO A 129 15.86 26.61 11.71
CA PRO A 129 15.76 26.15 13.08
C PRO A 129 17.10 26.27 13.80
N THR A 130 17.05 26.70 15.06
CA THR A 130 18.24 26.83 15.89
C THR A 130 18.77 25.45 16.25
N GLY A 131 20.09 25.21 16.15
CA GLY A 131 20.69 23.92 16.52
C GLY A 131 20.58 22.81 15.45
N HIS A 132 20.25 23.14 14.20
CA HIS A 132 20.02 22.19 13.10
C HIS A 132 21.28 21.48 12.58
N ASN A 133 22.46 21.89 13.00
CA ASN A 133 23.75 21.33 12.56
C ASN A 133 23.84 19.85 12.98
N LYS A 134 24.18 18.96 12.01
CA LYS A 134 24.31 17.52 12.18
C LYS A 134 23.01 16.71 12.37
N LEU A 135 21.83 17.33 12.38
CA LEU A 135 20.57 16.60 12.45
C LEU A 135 20.22 15.92 11.12
N ASN A 136 19.73 14.70 11.19
CA ASN A 136 19.11 14.03 10.04
C ASN A 136 17.70 14.59 9.79
N LYS A 137 17.05 14.20 8.66
CA LYS A 137 15.73 14.75 8.31
C LYS A 137 14.66 14.52 9.39
N PRO A 138 14.47 13.31 9.96
CA PRO A 138 13.49 13.09 11.03
C PRO A 138 13.72 13.97 12.27
N GLN A 139 14.97 14.10 12.71
CA GLN A 139 15.32 14.96 13.86
C GLN A 139 15.05 16.45 13.56
N LEU A 140 15.32 16.86 12.32
CA LEU A 140 15.05 18.23 11.88
C LEU A 140 13.55 18.53 11.83
N LEU A 141 12.71 17.58 11.39
CA LEU A 141 11.25 17.69 11.42
C LEU A 141 10.75 17.88 12.86
N ALA A 142 11.21 17.05 13.79
CA ALA A 142 10.84 17.14 15.20
C ALA A 142 11.23 18.52 15.78
N LEU A 143 12.43 19.00 15.50
CA LEU A 143 12.90 20.31 15.95
C LEU A 143 12.06 21.46 15.40
N ILE A 144 11.69 21.42 14.12
CA ILE A 144 10.85 22.45 13.51
C ILE A 144 9.43 22.44 14.11
N LEU A 145 8.85 21.27 14.34
CA LEU A 145 7.54 21.13 15.00
C LEU A 145 7.56 21.69 16.44
N GLU A 146 8.66 21.56 17.15
CA GLU A 146 8.83 22.12 18.48
C GLU A 146 8.99 23.65 18.46
N GLN A 147 9.73 24.21 17.50
CA GLN A 147 10.08 25.62 17.43
C GLN A 147 9.09 26.49 16.63
N THR A 148 8.16 25.89 15.89
CA THR A 148 7.32 26.62 14.94
C THR A 148 5.87 26.14 15.05
N ASP A 149 4.95 27.09 15.21
CA ASP A 149 3.51 26.77 15.26
C ASP A 149 2.96 26.28 13.91
N HIS A 150 1.87 25.53 13.98
CA HIS A 150 1.23 24.89 12.82
C HIS A 150 0.82 25.90 11.74
N THR A 151 0.27 27.05 12.14
CA THR A 151 -0.20 28.09 11.22
C THR A 151 0.96 28.66 10.39
N ARG A 152 2.10 28.89 11.05
CA ARG A 152 3.31 29.37 10.37
C ARG A 152 3.89 28.33 9.42
N ILE A 153 3.86 27.03 9.79
CA ILE A 153 4.29 25.96 8.90
C ILE A 153 3.40 25.92 7.66
N LEU A 154 2.08 25.92 7.85
CA LEU A 154 1.10 25.89 6.77
C LEU A 154 1.30 27.06 5.80
N THR A 155 1.32 28.30 6.30
CA THR A 155 1.52 29.50 5.48
C THR A 155 2.85 29.51 4.75
N THR A 156 3.94 29.13 5.42
CA THR A 156 5.27 29.05 4.80
C THR A 156 5.31 28.08 3.62
N ILE A 157 4.64 26.94 3.74
CA ILE A 157 4.62 25.93 2.69
C ILE A 157 3.67 26.32 1.56
N GLN A 158 2.47 26.82 1.86
CA GLN A 158 1.52 27.27 0.85
C GLN A 158 2.05 28.41 -0.03
N HIS A 159 2.87 29.33 0.55
CA HIS A 159 3.57 30.35 -0.24
C HIS A 159 4.73 29.79 -1.08
N ALA A 160 5.23 28.61 -0.74
CA ALA A 160 6.36 28.02 -1.43
C ALA A 160 5.97 27.20 -2.67
N PHE A 161 4.93 26.42 -2.55
CA PHE A 161 4.40 25.58 -3.63
C PHE A 161 3.00 25.05 -3.26
N PRO A 162 2.13 24.85 -4.25
CA PRO A 162 0.89 24.11 -4.07
C PRO A 162 1.17 22.61 -3.82
N TYR A 163 0.32 21.98 -3.04
CA TYR A 163 0.34 20.54 -2.81
C TYR A 163 -1.02 19.92 -3.07
N VAL A 164 -1.01 18.64 -3.43
CA VAL A 164 -2.18 17.87 -3.85
C VAL A 164 -2.30 16.63 -2.97
N GLN A 165 -3.51 16.34 -2.54
CA GLN A 165 -3.89 15.10 -1.87
C GLN A 165 -4.87 14.34 -2.76
N ALA A 166 -4.54 13.10 -3.12
CA ALA A 166 -5.49 12.23 -3.80
C ALA A 166 -6.52 11.70 -2.79
N HIS A 167 -7.78 11.73 -3.19
CA HIS A 167 -8.85 11.06 -2.47
C HIS A 167 -8.93 9.58 -2.85
N TYR A 168 -9.72 8.80 -2.14
CA TYR A 168 -9.99 7.39 -2.45
C TYR A 168 -8.78 6.45 -2.41
N GLN A 169 -7.71 6.79 -1.70
CA GLN A 169 -6.56 5.88 -1.55
C GLN A 169 -6.94 4.60 -0.81
N ASP A 170 -7.80 4.70 0.20
CA ASP A 170 -8.37 3.57 0.95
C ASP A 170 -9.27 2.69 0.08
N ALA A 171 -10.18 3.32 -0.68
CA ALA A 171 -11.03 2.64 -1.63
C ALA A 171 -10.20 1.95 -2.73
N PHE A 172 -9.15 2.59 -3.22
CA PHE A 172 -8.27 1.99 -4.21
C PHE A 172 -7.49 0.79 -3.64
N ALA A 173 -7.00 0.87 -2.41
CA ALA A 173 -6.38 -0.27 -1.72
C ALA A 173 -7.36 -1.45 -1.59
N MET A 174 -8.64 -1.17 -1.32
CA MET A 174 -9.70 -2.19 -1.31
C MET A 174 -9.87 -2.83 -2.70
N TYR A 175 -9.89 -2.04 -3.76
CA TYR A 175 -9.96 -2.53 -5.15
C TYR A 175 -8.77 -3.44 -5.49
N GLN A 176 -7.56 -3.06 -5.10
CA GLN A 176 -6.37 -3.88 -5.32
C GLN A 176 -6.47 -5.23 -4.59
N VAL A 177 -6.92 -5.22 -3.33
CA VAL A 177 -7.10 -6.46 -2.57
C VAL A 177 -8.18 -7.36 -3.19
N CYS A 178 -9.31 -6.80 -3.62
CA CYS A 178 -10.36 -7.56 -4.30
C CYS A 178 -9.87 -8.19 -5.60
N PHE A 179 -9.05 -7.47 -6.37
CA PHE A 179 -8.58 -7.93 -7.67
C PHE A 179 -7.44 -8.96 -7.56
N PHE A 180 -6.42 -8.66 -6.75
CA PHE A 180 -5.23 -9.50 -6.63
C PHE A 180 -5.32 -10.55 -5.51
N GLY A 181 -6.32 -10.49 -4.64
CA GLY A 181 -6.39 -11.34 -3.44
C GLY A 181 -5.33 -11.01 -2.39
N ASN A 182 -4.54 -9.93 -2.59
CA ASN A 182 -3.50 -9.48 -1.67
C ASN A 182 -3.14 -8.00 -1.91
N SER A 183 -2.36 -7.39 -0.99
CA SER A 183 -1.94 -5.99 -1.07
C SER A 183 -0.50 -5.79 -1.58
N HIS A 184 0.17 -6.84 -2.02
CA HIS A 184 1.58 -6.77 -2.46
C HIS A 184 1.70 -6.61 -3.97
N GLN A 185 0.75 -7.18 -4.70
CA GLN A 185 0.67 -7.05 -6.15
C GLN A 185 0.13 -5.66 -6.51
N ASN A 186 0.65 -5.13 -7.59
CA ASN A 186 0.29 -3.81 -8.09
C ASN A 186 0.02 -3.83 -9.60
N LEU A 187 -0.40 -2.69 -10.11
CA LEU A 187 -0.71 -2.55 -11.53
C LEU A 187 0.47 -2.81 -12.49
N ALA A 188 1.71 -2.84 -11.99
CA ALA A 188 2.87 -3.17 -12.83
C ALA A 188 2.84 -4.62 -13.31
N GLU A 189 2.11 -5.51 -12.64
CA GLU A 189 1.97 -6.91 -13.08
C GLU A 189 1.15 -7.05 -14.38
N PHE A 190 0.28 -6.09 -14.68
CA PHE A 190 -0.39 -6.05 -15.99
C PHE A 190 0.61 -5.86 -17.13
N VAL A 191 1.66 -5.05 -16.89
CA VAL A 191 2.72 -4.83 -17.88
C VAL A 191 3.42 -6.14 -18.24
N ILE A 192 3.70 -6.98 -17.26
CA ILE A 192 4.34 -8.28 -17.45
C ILE A 192 3.47 -9.20 -18.31
N ARG A 193 2.16 -9.17 -18.10
CA ARG A 193 1.18 -9.94 -18.89
C ARG A 193 1.08 -9.41 -20.32
N ASP A 194 0.91 -8.10 -20.48
CA ASP A 194 0.70 -7.46 -21.78
C ASP A 194 1.95 -7.56 -22.67
N LEU A 195 3.14 -7.64 -22.07
CA LEU A 195 4.38 -7.96 -22.78
C LEU A 195 4.52 -9.45 -23.16
N GLY A 196 3.52 -10.29 -22.84
CA GLY A 196 3.52 -11.71 -23.18
C GLY A 196 4.44 -12.59 -22.34
N HIS A 197 5.04 -12.07 -21.27
CA HIS A 197 5.93 -12.84 -20.38
C HIS A 197 5.19 -13.83 -19.51
N VAL A 198 3.89 -13.61 -19.25
CA VAL A 198 3.04 -14.51 -18.46
C VAL A 198 1.69 -14.64 -19.13
N GLN A 199 1.26 -15.87 -19.42
CA GLN A 199 -0.11 -16.18 -19.85
C GLN A 199 -0.90 -16.64 -18.63
N TYR A 200 -1.99 -15.96 -18.32
CA TYR A 200 -2.93 -16.40 -17.29
C TYR A 200 -4.10 -17.15 -17.94
N GLU A 201 -4.54 -18.21 -17.29
CA GLU A 201 -5.75 -18.89 -17.70
C GLU A 201 -6.97 -17.96 -17.61
N GLN A 202 -7.84 -18.02 -18.63
CA GLN A 202 -9.06 -17.24 -18.64
C GLN A 202 -10.15 -17.97 -17.84
N TYR A 203 -10.39 -17.57 -16.61
CA TYR A 203 -11.50 -18.05 -15.81
C TYR A 203 -12.73 -17.18 -16.00
N ARG A 204 -13.91 -17.79 -16.05
CA ARG A 204 -15.15 -17.07 -15.81
C ARG A 204 -15.26 -16.74 -14.32
N LEU A 205 -14.90 -15.52 -13.98
CA LEU A 205 -15.06 -15.02 -12.63
C LEU A 205 -16.54 -14.71 -12.38
N CYS A 206 -17.22 -15.55 -11.61
CA CYS A 206 -18.58 -15.32 -11.13
C CYS A 206 -18.56 -15.07 -9.61
N ARG A 207 -19.68 -14.62 -9.05
CA ARG A 207 -19.79 -14.35 -7.61
C ARG A 207 -19.51 -15.57 -6.75
N ASP A 208 -19.87 -16.77 -7.21
CA ASP A 208 -19.71 -18.00 -6.47
C ASP A 208 -18.26 -18.47 -6.39
N THR A 209 -17.44 -18.09 -7.37
CA THR A 209 -16.02 -18.49 -7.49
C THR A 209 -15.04 -17.36 -7.14
N ARG A 210 -15.53 -16.15 -6.78
CA ARG A 210 -14.67 -15.04 -6.39
C ARG A 210 -13.87 -15.37 -5.13
N TYR A 211 -12.71 -14.75 -4.99
CA TYR A 211 -11.79 -15.06 -3.89
C TYR A 211 -12.34 -14.75 -2.51
N PHE A 212 -13.01 -13.60 -2.34
CA PHE A 212 -13.67 -13.21 -1.09
C PHE A 212 -15.20 -13.31 -1.24
N GLN A 213 -15.84 -13.96 -0.27
CA GLN A 213 -17.29 -14.11 -0.26
C GLN A 213 -17.99 -13.09 0.64
N THR A 214 -17.26 -12.51 1.61
CA THR A 214 -17.79 -11.52 2.56
C THR A 214 -16.90 -10.30 2.64
N ARG A 215 -17.48 -9.18 3.02
CA ARG A 215 -16.75 -7.94 3.31
C ARG A 215 -15.68 -8.15 4.38
N GLN A 216 -16.02 -8.85 5.44
CA GLN A 216 -15.13 -9.15 6.55
C GLN A 216 -13.85 -9.88 6.09
N GLN A 217 -13.95 -10.78 5.12
CA GLN A 217 -12.77 -11.47 4.57
C GLN A 217 -11.79 -10.49 3.90
N ILE A 218 -12.31 -9.49 3.18
CA ILE A 218 -11.48 -8.47 2.54
C ILE A 218 -10.80 -7.61 3.61
N GLU A 219 -11.52 -7.17 4.62
CA GLU A 219 -11.00 -6.37 5.74
C GLU A 219 -9.92 -7.12 6.52
N HIS A 220 -10.16 -8.41 6.84
CA HIS A 220 -9.14 -9.26 7.47
C HIS A 220 -7.88 -9.38 6.61
N GLN A 221 -8.03 -9.50 5.27
CA GLN A 221 -6.89 -9.55 4.37
C GLN A 221 -6.05 -8.26 4.43
N ILE A 222 -6.68 -7.10 4.49
CA ILE A 222 -6.01 -5.80 4.62
C ILE A 222 -5.28 -5.72 5.97
N VAL A 223 -5.95 -6.09 7.06
CA VAL A 223 -5.36 -6.10 8.41
C VAL A 223 -4.11 -7.00 8.45
N TYR A 224 -4.17 -8.21 7.91
CA TYR A 224 -3.01 -9.11 7.91
C TYR A 224 -1.87 -8.62 7.04
N SER A 225 -2.16 -7.91 5.97
CA SER A 225 -1.15 -7.31 5.11
C SER A 225 -0.42 -6.16 5.81
N ASN A 226 -1.17 -5.27 6.46
CA ASN A 226 -0.63 -4.17 7.25
C ASN A 226 0.16 -4.68 8.46
N ALA A 227 -0.35 -5.72 9.14
CA ALA A 227 0.33 -6.34 10.26
C ALA A 227 1.69 -6.94 9.88
N ARG A 228 1.80 -7.51 8.67
CA ARG A 228 3.08 -8.03 8.18
C ARG A 228 4.12 -6.93 8.01
N GLN A 229 3.73 -5.79 7.44
CA GLN A 229 4.64 -4.65 7.29
C GLN A 229 5.08 -4.11 8.66
N GLN A 230 4.13 -3.88 9.58
CA GLN A 230 4.45 -3.45 10.95
C GLN A 230 5.31 -4.46 11.72
N LEU A 231 5.14 -5.75 11.43
CA LEU A 231 5.91 -6.80 12.11
C LEU A 231 7.40 -6.69 11.85
N GLU A 232 7.80 -6.35 10.62
CA GLU A 232 9.22 -6.18 10.26
C GLU A 232 9.86 -5.04 11.07
N ASP A 233 9.17 -3.90 11.19
CA ASP A 233 9.63 -2.75 11.98
C ASP A 233 9.72 -3.09 13.48
N LYS A 234 8.69 -3.72 14.05
CA LYS A 234 8.64 -4.09 15.48
C LYS A 234 9.66 -5.17 15.83
N MET A 235 9.95 -6.09 14.93
CA MET A 235 11.02 -7.09 15.11
C MET A 235 12.40 -6.43 15.10
N PHE A 236 12.62 -5.45 14.25
CA PHE A 236 13.87 -4.68 14.23
C PHE A 236 14.09 -3.92 15.53
N LEU A 237 13.05 -3.31 16.09
CA LEU A 237 13.10 -2.59 17.37
C LEU A 237 13.15 -3.51 18.59
N GLN A 238 12.97 -4.82 18.44
CA GLN A 238 12.93 -5.83 19.52
C GLN A 238 11.89 -5.51 20.61
N ASP A 239 10.79 -4.87 20.23
CA ASP A 239 9.73 -4.44 21.14
C ASP A 239 8.71 -5.57 21.39
N ALA A 240 8.88 -6.31 22.49
CA ALA A 240 7.99 -7.39 22.86
C ALA A 240 6.55 -6.93 23.13
N ALA A 241 6.35 -5.76 23.76
CA ALA A 241 5.02 -5.24 24.07
C ALA A 241 4.26 -4.87 22.79
N ALA A 242 4.94 -4.21 21.84
CA ALA A 242 4.36 -3.88 20.55
C ALA A 242 4.03 -5.13 19.71
N LEU A 243 4.81 -6.21 19.81
CA LEU A 243 4.52 -7.49 19.17
C LEU A 243 3.28 -8.16 19.76
N ILE A 244 3.12 -8.12 21.08
CA ILE A 244 1.93 -8.66 21.79
C ILE A 244 0.68 -7.86 21.38
N THR A 245 0.75 -6.54 21.42
CA THR A 245 -0.35 -5.66 20.98
C THR A 245 -0.75 -5.93 19.54
N LEU A 246 0.22 -6.11 18.64
CA LEU A 246 -0.04 -6.47 17.25
C LEU A 246 -0.75 -7.83 17.14
N ALA A 247 -0.30 -8.85 17.87
CA ALA A 247 -0.94 -10.17 17.85
C ALA A 247 -2.39 -10.14 18.35
N GLU A 248 -2.66 -9.35 19.39
CA GLU A 248 -3.99 -9.18 19.99
C GLU A 248 -4.96 -8.37 19.11
N SER A 249 -4.42 -7.48 18.28
CA SER A 249 -5.20 -6.71 17.30
C SER A 249 -5.62 -7.50 16.07
N LEU A 250 -5.03 -8.69 15.83
CA LEU A 250 -5.36 -9.49 14.65
C LEU A 250 -6.76 -10.12 14.78
N PRO A 251 -7.69 -9.85 13.86
CA PRO A 251 -8.98 -10.50 13.86
C PRO A 251 -8.82 -12.00 13.58
N ARG A 252 -9.66 -12.81 14.22
CA ARG A 252 -9.69 -14.24 13.91
C ARG A 252 -10.37 -14.45 12.57
N PRO A 253 -9.75 -15.20 11.64
CA PRO A 253 -10.35 -15.44 10.34
C PRO A 253 -11.53 -16.42 10.46
N ASP A 254 -12.49 -16.24 9.56
CA ASP A 254 -13.51 -17.23 9.28
C ASP A 254 -12.90 -18.50 8.66
N HIS A 255 -13.75 -19.41 8.14
CA HIS A 255 -13.35 -20.64 7.49
C HIS A 255 -12.62 -20.45 6.13
N HIS A 256 -12.12 -19.26 5.82
CA HIS A 256 -11.38 -18.98 4.58
C HIS A 256 -9.93 -19.49 4.70
N PRO A 257 -9.52 -20.54 3.96
CA PRO A 257 -8.25 -21.24 4.17
C PRO A 257 -7.01 -20.34 4.03
N HIS A 258 -7.04 -19.40 3.07
CA HIS A 258 -5.91 -18.48 2.85
C HIS A 258 -5.77 -17.45 3.96
N LEU A 259 -6.88 -16.94 4.51
CA LEU A 259 -6.87 -16.02 5.65
C LEU A 259 -6.39 -16.72 6.91
N GLN A 260 -6.86 -17.94 7.17
CA GLN A 260 -6.35 -18.77 8.27
C GLN A 260 -4.85 -19.00 8.16
N ARG A 261 -4.36 -19.31 6.95
CA ARG A 261 -2.94 -19.50 6.69
C ARG A 261 -2.12 -18.23 7.00
N ARG A 262 -2.62 -17.05 6.60
CA ARG A 262 -1.96 -15.76 6.87
C ARG A 262 -1.95 -15.41 8.35
N TYR A 263 -3.09 -15.53 9.01
CA TYR A 263 -3.22 -15.33 10.46
C TYR A 263 -2.22 -16.19 11.23
N GLN A 264 -2.25 -17.49 11.03
CA GLN A 264 -1.34 -18.43 11.71
C GLN A 264 0.14 -18.15 11.39
N LYS A 265 0.47 -17.78 10.15
CA LYS A 265 1.85 -17.42 9.77
C LYS A 265 2.33 -16.17 10.52
N THR A 266 1.48 -15.17 10.66
CA THR A 266 1.80 -13.95 11.41
C THR A 266 2.00 -14.25 12.89
N LEU A 267 1.05 -14.97 13.53
CA LEU A 267 1.19 -15.38 14.94
C LEU A 267 2.43 -16.24 15.19
N LEU A 268 2.74 -17.18 14.31
CA LEU A 268 3.93 -18.01 14.41
C LEU A 268 5.23 -17.18 14.35
N THR A 269 5.25 -16.14 13.51
CA THR A 269 6.41 -15.24 13.43
C THR A 269 6.55 -14.42 14.71
N ILE A 270 5.45 -13.90 15.25
CA ILE A 270 5.43 -13.18 16.53
C ILE A 270 5.89 -14.08 17.67
N ALA A 271 5.34 -15.30 17.78
CA ALA A 271 5.70 -16.25 18.82
C ALA A 271 7.20 -16.60 18.82
N ARG A 272 7.77 -16.84 17.62
CA ARG A 272 9.21 -17.07 17.47
C ARG A 272 10.06 -15.87 17.93
N GLN A 273 9.61 -14.66 17.64
CA GLN A 273 10.33 -13.47 18.07
C GLN A 273 10.24 -13.25 19.57
N LEU A 274 9.07 -13.47 20.18
CA LEU A 274 8.90 -13.44 21.64
C LEU A 274 9.77 -14.49 22.35
N GLU A 275 9.88 -15.70 21.80
CA GLU A 275 10.80 -16.72 22.30
C GLU A 275 12.26 -16.23 22.28
N ARG A 276 12.71 -15.58 21.20
CA ARG A 276 14.06 -14.98 21.10
C ARG A 276 14.28 -13.84 22.10
N LEU A 277 13.22 -13.10 22.42
CA LEU A 277 13.23 -12.01 23.40
C LEU A 277 13.08 -12.52 24.86
N GLN A 278 13.24 -13.83 25.09
CA GLN A 278 13.14 -14.47 26.41
C GLN A 278 11.76 -14.29 27.07
N ARG A 279 10.70 -14.33 26.24
CA ARG A 279 9.29 -14.26 26.69
C ARG A 279 8.54 -15.58 26.35
N PRO A 280 8.94 -16.71 26.96
CA PRO A 280 8.42 -18.03 26.58
C PRO A 280 6.93 -18.21 26.90
N THR A 281 6.44 -17.61 27.99
CA THR A 281 5.02 -17.70 28.39
C THR A 281 4.10 -17.09 27.33
N GLU A 282 4.44 -15.89 26.87
CA GLU A 282 3.68 -15.19 25.84
C GLU A 282 3.83 -15.89 24.47
N ALA A 283 5.03 -16.37 24.15
CA ALA A 283 5.25 -17.16 22.93
C ALA A 283 4.38 -18.42 22.91
N LEU A 284 4.29 -19.15 24.04
CA LEU A 284 3.48 -20.35 24.19
C LEU A 284 2.00 -20.07 23.94
N ARG A 285 1.47 -18.92 24.42
CA ARG A 285 0.10 -18.49 24.18
C ARG A 285 -0.22 -18.43 22.67
N TYR A 286 0.67 -17.82 21.86
CA TYR A 286 0.46 -17.69 20.42
C TYR A 286 0.75 -18.98 19.66
N TYR A 287 1.73 -19.80 20.10
CA TYR A 287 1.93 -21.14 19.52
C TYR A 287 0.68 -22.02 19.64
N ARG A 288 -0.05 -21.93 20.75
CA ARG A 288 -1.29 -22.70 20.96
C ARG A 288 -2.42 -22.31 20.01
N LEU A 289 -2.38 -21.10 19.43
CA LEU A 289 -3.33 -20.64 18.41
C LEU A 289 -2.96 -21.06 16.99
N CYS A 290 -1.83 -21.77 16.82
CA CYS A 290 -1.31 -22.17 15.50
C CYS A 290 -1.27 -23.69 15.37
N ASP A 291 -1.89 -24.23 14.31
CA ASP A 291 -1.83 -25.66 13.97
C ASP A 291 -0.67 -26.00 13.03
N ARG A 292 0.06 -24.98 12.54
CA ARG A 292 1.13 -25.13 11.56
C ARG A 292 2.45 -25.55 12.20
N HIS A 293 3.19 -26.41 11.50
CA HIS A 293 4.58 -26.70 11.84
C HIS A 293 5.44 -25.40 11.86
N PRO A 294 6.33 -25.19 12.86
CA PRO A 294 6.70 -26.08 13.94
C PRO A 294 6.02 -25.74 15.29
N SER A 295 4.79 -25.21 15.27
CA SER A 295 4.13 -24.73 16.48
C SER A 295 4.09 -25.78 17.60
N ARG A 296 3.65 -27.01 17.30
CA ARG A 296 3.57 -28.11 18.30
C ARG A 296 4.95 -28.46 18.88
N GLU A 297 5.96 -28.55 18.02
CA GLU A 297 7.34 -28.82 18.44
C GLU A 297 7.85 -27.74 19.38
N ARG A 298 7.57 -26.45 19.08
CA ARG A 298 7.97 -25.33 19.93
C ARG A 298 7.24 -25.33 21.26
N GLN A 299 5.97 -25.70 21.30
CA GLN A 299 5.22 -25.84 22.55
C GLN A 299 5.89 -26.88 23.48
N VAL A 300 6.27 -28.04 22.94
CA VAL A 300 6.95 -29.09 23.72
C VAL A 300 8.31 -28.64 24.26
N ARG A 301 9.04 -27.79 23.53
CA ARG A 301 10.35 -27.29 23.98
C ARG A 301 10.26 -26.21 25.06
N ILE A 302 9.16 -25.50 25.12
CA ILE A 302 8.95 -24.41 26.09
C ILE A 302 8.37 -24.95 27.42
N LEU A 303 7.58 -26.02 27.35
CA LEU A 303 7.01 -26.71 28.53
C LEU A 303 8.04 -27.59 29.23
#